data_a6a2e521af381bc6a7fc2405e0033377
#
_entry.id   a6a2e521af381bc6a7fc2405e0033377
#
_cell.length_a   1.000
_cell.length_b   1.000
_cell.length_c   1.000
_cell.angle_alpha   90.00
_cell.angle_beta   90.00
_cell.angle_gamma   90.00
#
_symmetry.space_group_name_H-M   'P 1'
#
loop_
_entity.id
_entity.type
_entity.pdbx_description
1 polymer ?
#
loop_
_entity_poly.entity_id
_entity_poly.type
_entity_poly.pdbx_seq_one_letter_code
_entity_poly.pdbx_strand_id
1 'polypeptide(L)'
;MNAIEVKNVNKNYGRVKALDDVSFFVGKGEVFGLIGPDGAGKTSMFRILCSLLLPETGTASVDGFDVVRQMRQVRCRVGYMPGKFSLYQDLTIEENLKFFATLFGTTVEEGYDSIKAIYSQIERFKDRKAGALSGGMKQKLALSCALVHSPSVLFLDEPTTGVDPVSRKEFWEMLLTLKERGITIMASTPYLDEVRCCERVAFLDHGRIRGIDTPEVILDRFKNIFNPPGIEHEKTTEKIDENVIEVSHLVKAFGTFHAVDDISFSVKRGEIFGFLGANGAGKTTAMHMLTGLNQPTSGTGTVAGYDIRTQHEEIKQHIGYMSQKFSLYEDLTVSENIRLFAGIYGMKDDDIRRKTDELLERLRFTEHKHDLVGSLPLGWKQKLAFSVSIFHEPGVVFLDEPTGGVDPATRRQFWELIYDAAARGITVFVTTHYMDEAEYCDRISIMVDGKISALGTPDELKRRFHQPDMDHVFTYLARQATRSSD
;
A
#
# COMPACT_ATOMS: atom_id res chain seq x y z
N MET A 1 24.03 21.61 -14.01
CA MET A 1 22.91 22.05 -14.89
C MET A 1 21.65 21.39 -14.37
N ASN A 2 20.58 22.15 -14.13
CA ASN A 2 19.37 21.59 -13.55
C ASN A 2 18.53 20.87 -14.62
N ALA A 3 18.01 19.69 -14.30
CA ALA A 3 17.04 18.99 -15.13
C ALA A 3 15.62 19.46 -14.84
N ILE A 4 15.32 19.85 -13.59
CA ILE A 4 14.05 20.40 -13.17
C ILE A 4 14.30 21.68 -12.40
N GLU A 5 13.54 22.73 -12.70
CA GLU A 5 13.47 23.96 -11.89
C GLU A 5 12.02 24.32 -11.62
N VAL A 6 11.72 24.64 -10.36
CA VAL A 6 10.41 25.09 -9.87
C VAL A 6 10.60 26.37 -9.07
N LYS A 7 9.85 27.43 -9.40
CA LYS A 7 9.96 28.76 -8.78
C LYS A 7 8.57 29.31 -8.43
N ASN A 8 8.31 29.44 -7.12
CA ASN A 8 7.12 30.04 -6.51
C ASN A 8 5.80 29.51 -7.09
N VAL A 9 5.75 28.18 -7.33
CA VAL A 9 4.58 27.51 -7.92
C VAL A 9 3.45 27.42 -6.90
N ASN A 10 2.27 27.89 -7.32
CA ASN A 10 1.02 27.81 -6.56
C ASN A 10 -0.05 27.05 -7.33
N LYS A 11 -0.89 26.29 -6.61
CA LYS A 11 -2.04 25.58 -7.15
C LYS A 11 -3.14 25.39 -6.12
N ASN A 12 -4.36 25.81 -6.47
CA ASN A 12 -5.55 25.61 -5.65
C ASN A 12 -6.56 24.69 -6.33
N TYR A 13 -7.35 23.99 -5.52
CA TYR A 13 -8.57 23.26 -5.90
C TYR A 13 -9.71 23.81 -5.06
N GLY A 14 -10.45 24.78 -5.62
CA GLY A 14 -11.46 25.51 -4.86
C GLY A 14 -10.85 26.21 -3.64
N ARG A 15 -11.22 25.78 -2.44
CA ARG A 15 -10.69 26.35 -1.18
C ARG A 15 -9.41 25.67 -0.69
N VAL A 16 -9.03 24.53 -1.27
CA VAL A 16 -7.86 23.77 -0.84
C VAL A 16 -6.62 24.25 -1.60
N LYS A 17 -5.62 24.73 -0.86
CA LYS A 17 -4.33 25.14 -1.40
C LYS A 17 -3.42 23.91 -1.49
N ALA A 18 -3.35 23.31 -2.67
CA ALA A 18 -2.58 22.09 -2.91
C ALA A 18 -1.07 22.35 -3.02
N LEU A 19 -0.68 23.50 -3.57
CA LEU A 19 0.71 23.97 -3.61
C LEU A 19 0.75 25.44 -3.24
N ASP A 20 1.66 25.81 -2.36
CA ASP A 20 1.79 27.12 -1.77
C ASP A 20 3.26 27.57 -1.78
N ASP A 21 3.62 28.40 -2.77
CA ASP A 21 4.94 28.99 -2.94
C ASP A 21 6.08 27.95 -3.01
N VAL A 22 5.86 26.90 -3.81
CA VAL A 22 6.82 25.79 -3.93
C VAL A 22 7.97 26.15 -4.83
N SER A 23 9.21 26.00 -4.33
CA SER A 23 10.45 26.26 -5.07
C SER A 23 11.51 25.19 -4.77
N PHE A 24 12.08 24.58 -5.80
CA PHE A 24 13.20 23.63 -5.71
C PHE A 24 13.85 23.40 -7.08
N PHE A 25 14.97 22.70 -7.10
CA PHE A 25 15.61 22.23 -8.33
C PHE A 25 16.11 20.79 -8.17
N VAL A 26 16.25 20.10 -9.31
CA VAL A 26 16.83 18.75 -9.41
C VAL A 26 17.93 18.77 -10.44
N GLY A 27 19.10 18.23 -10.10
CA GLY A 27 20.25 18.09 -10.97
C GLY A 27 20.03 17.07 -12.09
N LYS A 28 20.82 17.15 -13.17
CA LYS A 28 20.81 16.11 -14.21
C LYS A 28 21.42 14.81 -13.67
N GLY A 29 20.74 13.67 -13.93
CA GLY A 29 21.15 12.35 -13.45
C GLY A 29 20.99 12.15 -11.94
N GLU A 30 20.28 13.03 -11.26
CA GLU A 30 19.99 12.93 -9.82
C GLU A 30 18.75 12.03 -9.59
N VAL A 31 18.77 11.27 -8.50
CA VAL A 31 17.57 10.63 -7.92
C VAL A 31 17.07 11.53 -6.79
N PHE A 32 15.93 12.18 -7.03
CA PHE A 32 15.34 13.15 -6.10
C PHE A 32 14.01 12.65 -5.54
N GLY A 33 13.87 12.62 -4.23
CA GLY A 33 12.65 12.23 -3.52
C GLY A 33 11.73 13.43 -3.25
N LEU A 34 10.42 13.29 -3.52
CA LEU A 34 9.39 14.22 -3.04
C LEU A 34 8.50 13.47 -2.05
N ILE A 35 8.71 13.66 -0.77
CA ILE A 35 8.01 12.95 0.29
C ILE A 35 7.08 13.86 1.08
N GLY A 36 6.11 13.28 1.76
CA GLY A 36 5.15 14.01 2.58
C GLY A 36 3.86 13.23 2.78
N PRO A 37 2.99 13.67 3.70
CA PRO A 37 1.72 13.01 3.98
C PRO A 37 0.77 13.01 2.78
N ASP A 38 -0.28 12.20 2.87
CA ASP A 38 -1.34 12.18 1.86
C ASP A 38 -2.04 13.54 1.79
N GLY A 39 -2.30 13.99 0.57
CA GLY A 39 -2.85 15.33 0.34
C GLY A 39 -1.85 16.48 0.41
N ALA A 40 -0.56 16.23 0.69
CA ALA A 40 0.47 17.29 0.74
C ALA A 40 0.71 18.03 -0.58
N GLY A 41 0.22 17.48 -1.72
CA GLY A 41 0.38 18.12 -3.04
C GLY A 41 1.38 17.41 -3.98
N LYS A 42 1.95 16.27 -3.59
CA LYS A 42 2.95 15.51 -4.38
C LYS A 42 2.47 15.25 -5.82
N THR A 43 1.33 14.60 -5.99
CA THR A 43 0.73 14.30 -7.30
C THR A 43 0.43 15.56 -8.12
N SER A 44 0.00 16.67 -7.48
CA SER A 44 -0.24 17.95 -8.16
C SER A 44 1.07 18.51 -8.75
N MET A 45 2.17 18.41 -8.01
CA MET A 45 3.50 18.81 -8.48
C MET A 45 3.93 17.96 -9.67
N PHE A 46 3.84 16.62 -9.60
CA PHE A 46 4.17 15.75 -10.73
C PHE A 46 3.36 16.07 -11.99
N ARG A 47 2.05 16.28 -11.83
CA ARG A 47 1.18 16.64 -12.97
C ARG A 47 1.56 17.98 -13.60
N ILE A 48 2.00 18.97 -12.80
CA ILE A 48 2.49 20.25 -13.34
C ILE A 48 3.79 20.02 -14.11
N LEU A 49 4.75 19.29 -13.57
CA LEU A 49 6.03 19.01 -14.21
C LEU A 49 5.87 18.19 -15.50
N CYS A 50 4.88 17.30 -15.56
CA CYS A 50 4.52 16.55 -16.78
C CYS A 50 3.64 17.36 -17.77
N SER A 51 3.38 18.65 -17.52
CA SER A 51 2.48 19.50 -18.31
C SER A 51 1.05 18.93 -18.43
N LEU A 52 0.60 18.17 -17.45
CA LEU A 52 -0.77 17.62 -17.34
C LEU A 52 -1.69 18.53 -16.53
N LEU A 53 -1.13 19.45 -15.76
CA LEU A 53 -1.83 20.42 -14.93
C LEU A 53 -1.13 21.78 -15.05
N LEU A 54 -1.90 22.85 -15.11
CA LEU A 54 -1.36 24.19 -15.15
C LEU A 54 -1.19 24.75 -13.73
N PRO A 55 -0.03 25.35 -13.38
CA PRO A 55 0.10 26.14 -12.17
C PRO A 55 -0.77 27.41 -12.26
N GLU A 56 -1.19 27.96 -11.13
CA GLU A 56 -1.90 29.26 -11.11
C GLU A 56 -0.91 30.42 -11.17
N THR A 57 0.18 30.29 -10.43
CA THR A 57 1.28 31.27 -10.45
C THR A 57 2.61 30.53 -10.34
N GLY A 58 3.71 31.26 -10.55
CA GLY A 58 5.05 30.69 -10.57
C GLY A 58 5.45 30.13 -11.91
N THR A 59 6.62 29.51 -11.99
CA THR A 59 7.18 28.91 -13.20
C THR A 59 7.80 27.55 -12.89
N ALA A 60 7.74 26.65 -13.85
CA ALA A 60 8.47 25.39 -13.79
C ALA A 60 9.03 25.03 -15.16
N SER A 61 10.20 24.40 -15.18
CA SER A 61 10.81 23.89 -16.39
C SER A 61 11.38 22.49 -16.19
N VAL A 62 11.35 21.70 -17.25
CA VAL A 62 11.89 20.34 -17.30
C VAL A 62 12.83 20.25 -18.51
N ASP A 63 14.06 19.85 -18.28
CA ASP A 63 15.14 19.77 -19.28
C ASP A 63 15.32 21.09 -20.08
N GLY A 64 15.08 22.23 -19.39
CA GLY A 64 15.16 23.57 -19.95
C GLY A 64 13.89 24.05 -20.66
N PHE A 65 12.84 23.24 -20.76
CA PHE A 65 11.57 23.61 -21.41
C PHE A 65 10.52 24.02 -20.37
N ASP A 66 9.86 25.15 -20.61
CA ASP A 66 8.76 25.66 -19.76
C ASP A 66 7.53 24.73 -19.84
N VAL A 67 7.02 24.31 -18.67
CA VAL A 67 5.93 23.33 -18.58
C VAL A 67 4.59 23.85 -19.11
N VAL A 68 4.42 25.17 -19.25
CA VAL A 68 3.19 25.81 -19.75
C VAL A 68 3.34 26.16 -21.24
N ARG A 69 4.45 26.80 -21.61
CA ARG A 69 4.62 27.34 -22.97
C ARG A 69 5.13 26.29 -23.95
N GLN A 70 5.84 25.28 -23.47
CA GLN A 70 6.54 24.28 -24.28
C GLN A 70 6.09 22.83 -23.91
N MET A 71 4.79 22.65 -23.68
CA MET A 71 4.22 21.37 -23.20
C MET A 71 4.60 20.17 -24.07
N ARG A 72 4.61 20.35 -25.42
CA ARG A 72 4.95 19.26 -26.33
C ARG A 72 6.39 18.80 -26.18
N GLN A 73 7.33 19.75 -26.04
CA GLN A 73 8.74 19.47 -25.80
C GLN A 73 8.96 18.75 -24.48
N VAL A 74 8.27 19.21 -23.41
CA VAL A 74 8.30 18.55 -22.10
C VAL A 74 7.80 17.11 -22.20
N ARG A 75 6.61 16.89 -22.76
CA ARG A 75 5.99 15.55 -22.86
C ARG A 75 6.80 14.54 -23.66
N CYS A 76 7.56 14.99 -24.67
CA CYS A 76 8.46 14.09 -25.41
C CYS A 76 9.74 13.73 -24.65
N ARG A 77 10.06 14.40 -23.53
CA ARG A 77 11.29 14.19 -22.74
C ARG A 77 11.06 13.56 -21.39
N VAL A 78 9.78 13.40 -20.98
CA VAL A 78 9.41 12.87 -19.68
C VAL A 78 8.73 11.53 -19.81
N GLY A 79 9.16 10.57 -18.98
CA GLY A 79 8.37 9.38 -18.65
C GLY A 79 7.57 9.66 -17.38
N TYR A 80 6.33 9.27 -17.33
CA TYR A 80 5.49 9.45 -16.13
C TYR A 80 4.77 8.16 -15.75
N MET A 81 4.98 7.74 -14.53
CA MET A 81 4.29 6.60 -13.91
C MET A 81 3.43 7.13 -12.76
N PRO A 82 2.11 7.22 -12.93
CA PRO A 82 1.19 7.68 -11.89
C PRO A 82 0.96 6.61 -10.83
N GLY A 83 0.61 7.02 -9.61
CA GLY A 83 0.39 6.13 -8.46
C GLY A 83 -0.78 5.15 -8.63
N LYS A 84 -1.75 5.47 -9.48
CA LYS A 84 -2.79 4.50 -9.88
C LYS A 84 -2.34 3.80 -11.15
N PHE A 85 -2.49 2.45 -11.16
CA PHE A 85 -2.20 1.66 -12.36
C PHE A 85 -2.94 2.19 -13.58
N SER A 86 -2.19 2.74 -14.54
CA SER A 86 -2.71 3.52 -15.67
C SER A 86 -2.70 2.76 -17.00
N LEU A 87 -2.28 1.49 -16.98
CA LEU A 87 -2.24 0.68 -18.19
C LEU A 87 -3.59 0.04 -18.49
N TYR A 88 -3.80 -0.31 -19.75
CA TYR A 88 -5.01 -0.97 -20.20
C TYR A 88 -5.02 -2.43 -19.77
N GLN A 89 -5.87 -2.75 -18.81
CA GLN A 89 -5.91 -4.08 -18.18
C GLN A 89 -6.34 -5.19 -19.14
N ASP A 90 -7.16 -4.85 -20.13
CA ASP A 90 -7.66 -5.79 -21.14
C ASP A 90 -6.68 -6.04 -22.30
N LEU A 91 -5.67 -5.19 -22.44
CA LEU A 91 -4.59 -5.36 -23.40
C LEU A 91 -3.48 -6.25 -22.83
N THR A 92 -2.77 -6.95 -23.69
CA THR A 92 -1.58 -7.73 -23.37
C THR A 92 -0.39 -6.81 -23.02
N ILE A 93 0.68 -7.39 -22.52
CA ILE A 93 1.95 -6.66 -22.27
C ILE A 93 2.44 -6.00 -23.57
N GLU A 94 2.47 -6.77 -24.67
CA GLU A 94 2.96 -6.29 -25.96
C GLU A 94 2.07 -5.20 -26.53
N GLU A 95 0.75 -5.34 -26.45
CA GLU A 95 -0.21 -4.34 -26.91
C GLU A 95 -0.12 -3.03 -26.13
N ASN A 96 0.06 -3.08 -24.80
CA ASN A 96 0.32 -1.89 -24.00
C ASN A 96 1.60 -1.18 -24.46
N LEU A 97 2.72 -1.91 -24.63
CA LEU A 97 3.97 -1.32 -25.12
C LEU A 97 3.83 -0.69 -26.49
N LYS A 98 3.20 -1.37 -27.45
CA LYS A 98 2.92 -0.84 -28.80
C LYS A 98 2.06 0.42 -28.76
N PHE A 99 1.04 0.44 -27.91
CA PHE A 99 0.20 1.62 -27.71
C PHE A 99 1.03 2.83 -27.25
N PHE A 100 1.84 2.67 -26.21
CA PHE A 100 2.64 3.80 -25.68
C PHE A 100 3.76 4.18 -26.67
N ALA A 101 4.42 3.26 -27.33
CA ALA A 101 5.39 3.57 -28.37
C ALA A 101 4.77 4.41 -29.49
N THR A 102 3.61 4.00 -29.99
CA THR A 102 2.86 4.76 -31.02
C THR A 102 2.45 6.15 -30.54
N LEU A 103 2.01 6.28 -29.28
CA LEU A 103 1.62 7.56 -28.68
C LEU A 103 2.77 8.56 -28.70
N PHE A 104 3.99 8.10 -28.48
CA PHE A 104 5.21 8.91 -28.45
C PHE A 104 5.91 9.00 -29.84
N GLY A 105 5.34 8.39 -30.88
CA GLY A 105 5.86 8.44 -32.25
C GLY A 105 7.13 7.60 -32.47
N THR A 106 7.27 6.50 -31.74
CA THR A 106 8.36 5.51 -31.88
C THR A 106 7.77 4.10 -32.02
N THR A 107 8.62 3.10 -32.13
CA THR A 107 8.26 1.67 -32.10
C THR A 107 8.87 0.96 -30.89
N VAL A 108 8.38 -0.23 -30.59
CA VAL A 108 8.95 -1.05 -29.50
C VAL A 108 10.38 -1.45 -29.84
N GLU A 109 10.66 -1.73 -31.12
CA GLU A 109 11.98 -2.09 -31.63
C GLU A 109 12.99 -0.96 -31.46
N GLU A 110 12.60 0.28 -31.82
CA GLU A 110 13.45 1.47 -31.66
C GLU A 110 13.71 1.78 -30.19
N GLY A 111 12.70 1.61 -29.32
CA GLY A 111 12.80 1.84 -27.88
C GLY A 111 13.36 0.67 -27.06
N TYR A 112 13.62 -0.49 -27.69
CA TYR A 112 13.95 -1.73 -27.00
C TYR A 112 15.17 -1.62 -26.07
N ASP A 113 16.24 -0.98 -26.53
CA ASP A 113 17.46 -0.81 -25.72
C ASP A 113 17.24 -0.02 -24.45
N SER A 114 16.28 0.91 -24.45
CA SER A 114 15.92 1.69 -23.27
C SER A 114 15.16 0.88 -22.22
N ILE A 115 14.39 -0.11 -22.65
CA ILE A 115 13.53 -0.93 -21.78
C ILE A 115 14.08 -2.33 -21.52
N LYS A 116 15.08 -2.80 -22.27
CA LYS A 116 15.60 -4.18 -22.29
C LYS A 116 15.86 -4.75 -20.91
N ALA A 117 16.52 -4.01 -20.03
CA ALA A 117 16.87 -4.46 -18.68
C ALA A 117 15.65 -4.81 -17.81
N ILE A 118 14.50 -4.20 -18.10
CA ILE A 118 13.25 -4.35 -17.36
C ILE A 118 12.31 -5.29 -18.11
N TYR A 119 12.11 -5.03 -19.40
CA TYR A 119 11.16 -5.75 -20.24
C TYR A 119 11.52 -7.22 -20.42
N SER A 120 12.80 -7.56 -20.57
CA SER A 120 13.27 -8.96 -20.71
C SER A 120 12.80 -9.88 -19.57
N GLN A 121 12.54 -9.32 -18.37
CA GLN A 121 12.06 -10.09 -17.23
C GLN A 121 10.57 -10.49 -17.36
N ILE A 122 9.80 -9.77 -18.17
CA ILE A 122 8.37 -10.01 -18.39
C ILE A 122 8.04 -10.40 -19.85
N GLU A 123 8.99 -10.32 -20.77
CA GLU A 123 8.82 -10.55 -22.21
C GLU A 123 8.26 -11.94 -22.52
N ARG A 124 8.68 -12.96 -21.75
CA ARG A 124 8.14 -14.33 -21.90
C ARG A 124 6.62 -14.42 -21.68
N PHE A 125 6.02 -13.42 -21.06
CA PHE A 125 4.58 -13.31 -20.79
C PHE A 125 3.90 -12.26 -21.68
N LYS A 126 4.51 -11.85 -22.78
CA LYS A 126 4.06 -10.72 -23.64
C LYS A 126 2.61 -10.82 -24.09
N ASP A 127 2.09 -12.03 -24.26
CA ASP A 127 0.71 -12.30 -24.69
C ASP A 127 -0.30 -12.33 -23.51
N ARG A 128 0.16 -12.18 -22.25
CA ARG A 128 -0.71 -12.15 -21.08
C ARG A 128 -1.31 -10.76 -20.90
N LYS A 129 -2.61 -10.71 -20.60
CA LYS A 129 -3.33 -9.46 -20.30
C LYS A 129 -2.74 -8.78 -19.06
N ALA A 130 -2.60 -7.45 -19.11
CA ALA A 130 -2.05 -6.66 -18.02
C ALA A 130 -2.85 -6.80 -16.71
N GLY A 131 -4.17 -6.98 -16.79
CA GLY A 131 -5.01 -7.26 -15.63
C GLY A 131 -4.66 -8.52 -14.86
N ALA A 132 -4.12 -9.55 -15.55
CA ALA A 132 -3.76 -10.85 -14.98
C ALA A 132 -2.29 -10.93 -14.46
N LEU A 133 -1.55 -9.82 -14.48
CA LEU A 133 -0.17 -9.76 -14.00
C LEU A 133 -0.12 -9.59 -12.48
N SER A 134 0.96 -10.07 -11.85
CA SER A 134 1.28 -9.74 -10.46
C SER A 134 1.62 -8.25 -10.30
N GLY A 135 1.59 -7.73 -9.06
CA GLY A 135 1.94 -6.35 -8.76
C GLY A 135 3.29 -5.94 -9.33
N GLY A 136 4.35 -6.71 -9.04
CA GLY A 136 5.69 -6.43 -9.55
C GLY A 136 5.79 -6.49 -11.08
N MET A 137 5.10 -7.43 -11.75
CA MET A 137 5.05 -7.46 -13.22
C MET A 137 4.31 -6.24 -13.80
N LYS A 138 3.23 -5.79 -13.16
CA LYS A 138 2.51 -4.56 -13.54
C LYS A 138 3.42 -3.34 -13.47
N GLN A 139 4.23 -3.24 -12.42
CA GLN A 139 5.18 -2.14 -12.26
C GLN A 139 6.28 -2.18 -13.32
N LYS A 140 6.83 -3.36 -13.61
CA LYS A 140 7.83 -3.54 -14.68
C LYS A 140 7.26 -3.15 -16.05
N LEU A 141 6.00 -3.51 -16.34
CA LEU A 141 5.32 -3.10 -17.57
C LEU A 141 5.10 -1.58 -17.62
N ALA A 142 4.60 -0.98 -16.53
CA ALA A 142 4.36 0.46 -16.46
C ALA A 142 5.66 1.27 -16.65
N LEU A 143 6.74 0.84 -16.01
CA LEU A 143 8.06 1.44 -16.17
C LEU A 143 8.58 1.28 -17.62
N SER A 144 8.42 0.11 -18.23
CA SER A 144 8.78 -0.12 -19.64
C SER A 144 8.00 0.82 -20.58
N CYS A 145 6.69 0.97 -20.38
CA CYS A 145 5.87 1.92 -21.15
C CYS A 145 6.29 3.38 -20.96
N ALA A 146 6.71 3.77 -19.75
CA ALA A 146 7.19 5.12 -19.48
C ALA A 146 8.58 5.40 -20.08
N LEU A 147 9.36 4.37 -20.40
CA LEU A 147 10.74 4.46 -20.91
C LEU A 147 10.86 4.22 -22.42
N VAL A 148 9.83 3.68 -23.10
CA VAL A 148 9.91 3.21 -24.49
C VAL A 148 10.34 4.30 -25.47
N HIS A 149 10.10 5.57 -25.17
CA HIS A 149 10.49 6.73 -26.00
C HIS A 149 11.79 7.39 -25.52
N SER A 150 12.58 6.73 -24.66
CA SER A 150 13.89 7.18 -24.18
C SER A 150 13.86 8.57 -23.52
N PRO A 151 13.06 8.77 -22.48
CA PRO A 151 12.95 10.08 -21.81
C PRO A 151 14.26 10.46 -21.10
N SER A 152 14.54 11.77 -20.97
CA SER A 152 15.66 12.30 -20.17
C SER A 152 15.31 12.43 -18.69
N VAL A 153 14.02 12.54 -18.35
CA VAL A 153 13.52 12.69 -16.98
C VAL A 153 12.38 11.70 -16.74
N LEU A 154 12.43 11.00 -15.61
CA LEU A 154 11.42 10.04 -15.20
C LEU A 154 10.73 10.51 -13.91
N PHE A 155 9.42 10.67 -13.97
CA PHE A 155 8.58 10.99 -12.84
C PHE A 155 7.82 9.75 -12.36
N LEU A 156 7.95 9.41 -11.07
CA LEU A 156 7.37 8.23 -10.45
C LEU A 156 6.53 8.65 -9.24
N ASP A 157 5.22 8.55 -9.37
CA ASP A 157 4.30 8.92 -8.29
C ASP A 157 3.87 7.66 -7.54
N GLU A 158 4.51 7.39 -6.41
CA GLU A 158 4.31 6.21 -5.55
C GLU A 158 4.38 4.88 -6.33
N PRO A 159 5.48 4.62 -7.08
CA PRO A 159 5.55 3.55 -8.07
C PRO A 159 5.44 2.14 -7.50
N THR A 160 5.70 1.96 -6.21
CA THR A 160 5.79 0.66 -5.54
C THR A 160 4.67 0.43 -4.53
N THR A 161 3.67 1.31 -4.48
CA THR A 161 2.52 1.15 -3.59
C THR A 161 1.76 -0.14 -3.91
N GLY A 162 1.55 -0.98 -2.88
CA GLY A 162 0.92 -2.30 -3.02
C GLY A 162 1.83 -3.40 -3.59
N VAL A 163 3.14 -3.17 -3.64
CA VAL A 163 4.15 -4.14 -4.07
C VAL A 163 4.88 -4.70 -2.83
N ASP A 164 5.14 -6.00 -2.83
CA ASP A 164 5.85 -6.66 -1.74
C ASP A 164 7.31 -6.18 -1.61
N PRO A 165 7.95 -6.32 -0.42
CA PRO A 165 9.27 -5.76 -0.14
C PRO A 165 10.37 -6.26 -1.09
N VAL A 166 10.33 -7.52 -1.51
CA VAL A 166 11.34 -8.09 -2.43
C VAL A 166 11.23 -7.44 -3.81
N SER A 167 10.01 -7.40 -4.35
CA SER A 167 9.74 -6.76 -5.64
C SER A 167 10.01 -5.25 -5.61
N ARG A 168 9.78 -4.57 -4.46
CA ARG A 168 10.13 -3.14 -4.28
C ARG A 168 11.64 -2.94 -4.39
N LYS A 169 12.42 -3.74 -3.69
CA LYS A 169 13.88 -3.66 -3.75
C LYS A 169 14.42 -3.86 -5.17
N GLU A 170 13.94 -4.89 -5.87
CA GLU A 170 14.30 -5.14 -7.29
C GLU A 170 13.95 -3.93 -8.17
N PHE A 171 12.79 -3.29 -7.94
CA PHE A 171 12.36 -2.12 -8.69
C PHE A 171 13.30 -0.94 -8.49
N TRP A 172 13.73 -0.66 -7.26
CA TRP A 172 14.68 0.41 -6.97
C TRP A 172 16.08 0.12 -7.52
N GLU A 173 16.54 -1.13 -7.51
CA GLU A 173 17.79 -1.54 -8.16
C GLU A 173 17.75 -1.25 -9.67
N MET A 174 16.61 -1.49 -10.32
CA MET A 174 16.42 -1.12 -11.73
C MET A 174 16.46 0.41 -11.93
N LEU A 175 15.85 1.20 -11.05
CA LEU A 175 15.90 2.68 -11.14
C LEU A 175 17.34 3.20 -11.01
N LEU A 176 18.13 2.66 -10.10
CA LEU A 176 19.53 3.04 -9.96
C LEU A 176 20.35 2.73 -11.23
N THR A 177 20.08 1.60 -11.90
CA THR A 177 20.69 1.29 -13.20
C THR A 177 20.28 2.30 -14.29
N LEU A 178 19.04 2.80 -14.28
CA LEU A 178 18.60 3.85 -15.21
C LEU A 178 19.31 5.20 -14.92
N LYS A 179 19.51 5.55 -13.65
CA LYS A 179 20.30 6.71 -13.24
C LYS A 179 21.73 6.63 -13.81
N GLU A 180 22.40 5.47 -13.71
CA GLU A 180 23.75 5.27 -14.26
C GLU A 180 23.81 5.52 -15.79
N ARG A 181 22.69 5.35 -16.49
CA ARG A 181 22.54 5.72 -17.91
C ARG A 181 22.26 7.21 -18.15
N GLY A 182 22.24 8.02 -17.09
CA GLY A 182 22.06 9.48 -17.14
C GLY A 182 20.62 9.96 -17.09
N ILE A 183 19.65 9.11 -16.81
CA ILE A 183 18.22 9.50 -16.62
C ILE A 183 18.09 10.19 -15.26
N THR A 184 17.47 11.37 -15.24
CA THR A 184 17.09 12.07 -14.01
C THR A 184 15.80 11.45 -13.48
N ILE A 185 15.75 11.10 -12.21
CA ILE A 185 14.58 10.44 -11.60
C ILE A 185 14.05 11.31 -10.48
N MET A 186 12.75 11.61 -10.52
CA MET A 186 12.04 12.22 -9.40
C MET A 186 10.91 11.29 -8.96
N ALA A 187 10.99 10.80 -7.73
CA ALA A 187 10.04 9.83 -7.19
C ALA A 187 9.34 10.34 -5.93
N SER A 188 8.05 10.04 -5.78
CA SER A 188 7.39 10.09 -4.48
C SER A 188 7.26 8.68 -3.91
N THR A 189 7.35 8.56 -2.60
CA THR A 189 7.17 7.29 -1.90
C THR A 189 6.73 7.51 -0.45
N PRO A 190 5.84 6.66 0.09
CA PRO A 190 5.53 6.62 1.50
C PRO A 190 6.51 5.73 2.31
N TYR A 191 7.45 5.04 1.66
CA TYR A 191 8.35 4.08 2.29
C TYR A 191 9.69 4.69 2.65
N LEU A 192 10.11 4.58 3.93
CA LEU A 192 11.34 5.19 4.43
C LEU A 192 12.62 4.53 3.90
N ASP A 193 12.56 3.23 3.62
CA ASP A 193 13.62 2.47 2.97
C ASP A 193 13.90 2.98 1.54
N GLU A 194 12.85 3.30 0.80
CA GLU A 194 12.94 3.85 -0.55
C GLU A 194 13.46 5.30 -0.56
N VAL A 195 13.07 6.11 0.45
CA VAL A 195 13.58 7.46 0.62
C VAL A 195 15.11 7.47 0.69
N ARG A 196 15.71 6.46 1.33
CA ARG A 196 17.18 6.31 1.45
C ARG A 196 17.88 5.98 0.13
N CYS A 197 17.14 5.58 -0.91
CA CYS A 197 17.69 5.38 -2.25
C CYS A 197 17.85 6.69 -3.03
N CYS A 198 17.29 7.80 -2.53
CA CYS A 198 17.41 9.12 -3.14
C CYS A 198 18.72 9.82 -2.70
N GLU A 199 19.25 10.71 -3.54
CA GLU A 199 20.43 11.53 -3.20
C GLU A 199 20.02 12.76 -2.39
N ARG A 200 18.90 13.37 -2.74
CA ARG A 200 18.27 14.48 -2.00
C ARG A 200 16.77 14.25 -1.94
N VAL A 201 16.17 14.82 -0.91
CA VAL A 201 14.75 14.68 -0.63
C VAL A 201 14.15 16.03 -0.26
N ALA A 202 13.02 16.37 -0.85
CA ALA A 202 12.17 17.47 -0.42
C ALA A 202 11.00 16.94 0.41
N PHE A 203 10.83 17.49 1.62
CA PHE A 203 9.65 17.22 2.44
C PHE A 203 8.58 18.26 2.17
N LEU A 204 7.48 17.81 1.56
CA LEU A 204 6.30 18.62 1.24
C LEU A 204 5.21 18.37 2.29
N ASP A 205 4.72 19.44 2.90
CA ASP A 205 3.66 19.38 3.90
C ASP A 205 2.70 20.56 3.75
N HIS A 206 1.40 20.29 3.70
CA HIS A 206 0.35 21.31 3.46
C HIS A 206 0.67 22.24 2.27
N GLY A 207 1.13 21.67 1.16
CA GLY A 207 1.47 22.39 -0.06
C GLY A 207 2.78 23.16 -0.03
N ARG A 208 3.55 23.12 1.07
CA ARG A 208 4.83 23.86 1.24
C ARG A 208 6.01 22.92 1.43
N ILE A 209 7.14 23.26 0.85
CA ILE A 209 8.40 22.58 1.15
C ILE A 209 8.90 23.02 2.54
N ARG A 210 9.05 22.04 3.45
CA ARG A 210 9.54 22.26 4.81
C ARG A 210 11.06 22.08 4.94
N GLY A 211 11.67 21.37 4.00
CA GLY A 211 13.12 21.17 3.95
C GLY A 211 13.52 20.40 2.70
N ILE A 212 14.75 20.61 2.27
CA ILE A 212 15.41 19.85 1.20
C ILE A 212 16.82 19.54 1.69
N ASP A 213 17.15 18.24 1.77
CA ASP A 213 18.45 17.79 2.24
C ASP A 213 18.67 16.33 1.83
N THR A 214 19.76 15.70 2.32
CA THR A 214 19.94 14.25 2.22
C THR A 214 18.83 13.50 2.97
N PRO A 215 18.54 12.26 2.58
CA PRO A 215 17.55 11.42 3.26
C PRO A 215 17.70 11.39 4.78
N GLU A 216 18.93 11.18 5.26
CA GLU A 216 19.23 11.05 6.70
C GLU A 216 18.86 12.32 7.48
N VAL A 217 19.21 13.50 6.94
CA VAL A 217 18.90 14.79 7.58
C VAL A 217 17.41 15.05 7.61
N ILE A 218 16.70 14.77 6.51
CA ILE A 218 15.24 14.97 6.43
C ILE A 218 14.53 13.99 7.37
N LEU A 219 14.90 12.72 7.36
CA LEU A 219 14.29 11.70 8.21
C LEU A 219 14.52 11.97 9.70
N ASP A 220 15.71 12.44 10.10
CA ASP A 220 15.97 12.82 11.49
C ASP A 220 15.21 14.09 11.90
N ARG A 221 15.25 15.13 11.07
CA ARG A 221 14.55 16.41 11.33
C ARG A 221 13.04 16.23 11.50
N PHE A 222 12.43 15.37 10.72
CA PHE A 222 11.00 15.12 10.70
C PHE A 222 10.62 13.76 11.26
N LYS A 223 11.50 13.13 12.07
CA LYS A 223 11.28 11.79 12.65
C LYS A 223 9.95 11.63 13.37
N ASN A 224 9.48 12.68 14.05
CA ASN A 224 8.19 12.65 14.75
C ASN A 224 6.98 12.56 13.79
N ILE A 225 7.16 12.89 12.51
CA ILE A 225 6.13 12.73 11.48
C ILE A 225 6.25 11.34 10.85
N PHE A 226 7.47 10.91 10.51
CA PHE A 226 7.71 9.64 9.83
C PHE A 226 7.78 8.44 10.76
N ASN A 227 8.33 8.63 11.96
CA ASN A 227 8.46 7.62 12.99
C ASN A 227 8.25 8.29 14.36
N PRO A 228 7.01 8.70 14.67
CA PRO A 228 6.71 9.29 15.98
C PRO A 228 7.06 8.28 17.08
N PRO A 229 7.42 8.73 18.31
CA PRO A 229 7.83 7.87 19.39
C PRO A 229 6.81 6.74 19.62
N GLY A 230 7.31 5.55 19.87
CA GLY A 230 6.53 4.32 20.00
C GLY A 230 5.31 4.54 20.89
N ILE A 231 4.17 3.99 20.49
CA ILE A 231 3.07 3.83 21.42
C ILE A 231 3.56 2.78 22.40
N GLU A 232 4.00 3.19 23.61
CA GLU A 232 4.16 2.27 24.72
C GLU A 232 2.74 1.82 25.12
N HIS A 233 2.25 0.79 24.44
CA HIS A 233 1.12 0.06 24.99
C HIS A 233 1.66 -0.84 26.09
N GLU A 234 1.28 -0.56 27.31
CA GLU A 234 1.30 -1.57 28.34
C GLU A 234 0.58 -2.78 27.77
N LYS A 235 1.36 -3.82 27.43
CA LYS A 235 0.80 -5.10 27.01
C LYS A 235 -0.14 -5.52 28.11
N THR A 236 -1.43 -5.50 27.84
CA THR A 236 -2.47 -5.83 28.81
C THR A 236 -2.16 -7.21 29.38
N THR A 237 -1.81 -7.27 30.66
CA THR A 237 -1.11 -8.39 31.30
C THR A 237 -2.01 -9.58 31.63
N GLU A 238 -3.30 -9.51 31.33
CA GLU A 238 -4.23 -10.63 31.52
C GLU A 238 -4.87 -11.00 30.18
N LYS A 239 -4.09 -11.65 29.30
CA LYS A 239 -4.69 -12.32 28.14
C LYS A 239 -5.36 -13.59 28.64
N ILE A 240 -6.64 -13.71 28.38
CA ILE A 240 -7.41 -14.94 28.62
C ILE A 240 -6.78 -16.04 27.77
N ASP A 241 -6.34 -17.13 28.40
CA ASP A 241 -5.70 -18.27 27.72
C ASP A 241 -6.76 -19.14 26.99
N GLU A 242 -7.53 -18.49 26.14
CA GLU A 242 -8.59 -19.09 25.31
C GLU A 242 -8.28 -18.81 23.83
N ASN A 243 -8.18 -19.88 23.05
CA ASN A 243 -8.04 -19.75 21.61
C ASN A 243 -9.38 -19.39 20.96
N VAL A 244 -9.42 -18.31 20.20
CA VAL A 244 -10.59 -17.89 19.43
C VAL A 244 -10.49 -18.26 17.95
N ILE A 245 -9.26 -18.56 17.49
CA ILE A 245 -9.00 -19.15 16.18
C ILE A 245 -8.11 -20.36 16.40
N GLU A 246 -8.50 -21.51 15.88
CA GLU A 246 -7.69 -22.72 15.84
C GLU A 246 -7.71 -23.32 14.44
N VAL A 247 -6.54 -23.65 13.93
CA VAL A 247 -6.34 -24.18 12.58
C VAL A 247 -5.40 -25.37 12.63
N SER A 248 -5.82 -26.47 12.03
CA SER A 248 -5.03 -27.70 11.96
C SER A 248 -5.01 -28.26 10.54
N HIS A 249 -3.81 -28.39 9.99
CA HIS A 249 -3.53 -28.99 8.67
C HIS A 249 -4.39 -28.42 7.54
N LEU A 250 -4.59 -27.08 7.54
CA LEU A 250 -5.46 -26.40 6.58
C LEU A 250 -4.79 -26.33 5.21
N VAL A 251 -5.53 -26.80 4.19
CA VAL A 251 -5.08 -26.82 2.79
C VAL A 251 -6.13 -26.19 1.88
N LYS A 252 -5.66 -25.39 0.90
CA LYS A 252 -6.47 -24.94 -0.23
C LYS A 252 -5.73 -25.18 -1.53
N ALA A 253 -6.27 -26.06 -2.34
CA ALA A 253 -5.76 -26.40 -3.68
C ALA A 253 -6.70 -25.87 -4.78
N PHE A 254 -6.12 -25.40 -5.87
CA PHE A 254 -6.77 -25.06 -7.13
C PHE A 254 -6.12 -25.89 -8.25
N GLY A 255 -6.71 -27.05 -8.55
CA GLY A 255 -6.09 -28.06 -9.41
C GLY A 255 -4.81 -28.60 -8.75
N THR A 256 -3.68 -28.46 -9.42
CA THR A 256 -2.37 -28.89 -8.91
C THR A 256 -1.68 -27.82 -8.05
N PHE A 257 -2.17 -26.58 -8.07
CA PHE A 257 -1.60 -25.46 -7.31
C PHE A 257 -2.15 -25.42 -5.89
N HIS A 258 -1.29 -25.48 -4.88
CA HIS A 258 -1.62 -25.31 -3.47
C HIS A 258 -1.41 -23.84 -3.06
N ALA A 259 -2.51 -23.09 -2.98
CA ALA A 259 -2.45 -21.69 -2.50
C ALA A 259 -2.19 -21.62 -0.98
N VAL A 260 -2.68 -22.61 -0.24
CA VAL A 260 -2.38 -22.85 1.18
C VAL A 260 -2.05 -24.33 1.32
N ASP A 261 -0.91 -24.63 1.91
CA ASP A 261 -0.34 -25.99 1.97
C ASP A 261 0.04 -26.34 3.41
N ASP A 262 -0.85 -27.07 4.07
CA ASP A 262 -0.66 -27.65 5.39
C ASP A 262 -0.28 -26.64 6.49
N ILE A 263 -1.12 -25.61 6.71
CA ILE A 263 -0.88 -24.65 7.79
C ILE A 263 -1.61 -25.02 9.08
N SER A 264 -0.93 -24.80 10.21
CA SER A 264 -1.49 -25.01 11.55
C SER A 264 -1.05 -23.88 12.48
N PHE A 265 -2.00 -23.25 13.19
CA PHE A 265 -1.75 -22.18 14.15
C PHE A 265 -2.96 -21.92 15.02
N SER A 266 -2.77 -21.16 16.11
CA SER A 266 -3.87 -20.67 16.95
C SER A 266 -3.69 -19.19 17.29
N VAL A 267 -4.80 -18.51 17.58
CA VAL A 267 -4.84 -17.11 18.00
C VAL A 267 -5.64 -16.99 19.28
N LYS A 268 -5.10 -16.31 20.28
CA LYS A 268 -5.71 -16.12 21.59
C LYS A 268 -6.68 -14.94 21.60
N ARG A 269 -7.63 -14.94 22.53
CA ARG A 269 -8.58 -13.84 22.73
C ARG A 269 -7.84 -12.53 23.03
N GLY A 270 -8.21 -11.46 22.36
CA GLY A 270 -7.60 -10.12 22.52
C GLY A 270 -6.18 -10.00 21.97
N GLU A 271 -5.68 -11.01 21.25
CA GLU A 271 -4.39 -10.99 20.59
C GLU A 271 -4.44 -10.18 19.28
N ILE A 272 -3.39 -9.41 19.02
CA ILE A 272 -3.13 -8.83 17.68
C ILE A 272 -2.19 -9.80 16.97
N PHE A 273 -2.74 -10.57 16.02
CA PHE A 273 -2.01 -11.58 15.28
C PHE A 273 -1.74 -11.14 13.85
N GLY A 274 -0.44 -10.98 13.51
CA GLY A 274 0.02 -10.61 12.19
C GLY A 274 0.20 -11.83 11.28
N PHE A 275 -0.39 -11.81 10.07
CA PHE A 275 -0.24 -12.85 9.07
C PHE A 275 0.50 -12.27 7.86
N LEU A 276 1.83 -12.40 7.87
CA LEU A 276 2.77 -11.73 6.97
C LEU A 276 3.15 -12.62 5.78
N GLY A 277 3.56 -12.00 4.69
CA GLY A 277 4.06 -12.72 3.51
C GLY A 277 4.03 -11.86 2.25
N ALA A 278 4.77 -12.29 1.22
CA ALA A 278 4.73 -11.66 -0.09
C ALA A 278 3.34 -11.73 -0.74
N ASN A 279 3.14 -10.91 -1.78
CA ASN A 279 1.96 -11.03 -2.61
C ASN A 279 1.91 -12.42 -3.29
N GLY A 280 0.75 -13.06 -3.22
CA GLY A 280 0.58 -14.43 -3.73
C GLY A 280 1.07 -15.53 -2.80
N ALA A 281 1.55 -15.24 -1.58
CA ALA A 281 1.95 -16.27 -0.61
C ALA A 281 0.79 -17.09 -0.04
N GLY A 282 -0.48 -16.71 -0.32
CA GLY A 282 -1.68 -17.43 0.14
C GLY A 282 -2.42 -16.75 1.31
N LYS A 283 -1.98 -15.59 1.79
CA LYS A 283 -2.57 -14.89 2.95
C LYS A 283 -4.08 -14.66 2.84
N THR A 284 -4.50 -13.98 1.76
CA THR A 284 -5.94 -13.71 1.52
C THR A 284 -6.73 -15.00 1.33
N THR A 285 -6.15 -16.04 0.72
CA THR A 285 -6.80 -17.35 0.59
C THR A 285 -7.01 -18.00 1.95
N ALA A 286 -6.03 -17.98 2.85
CA ALA A 286 -6.15 -18.48 4.21
C ALA A 286 -7.23 -17.69 4.97
N MET A 287 -7.19 -16.36 4.92
CA MET A 287 -8.19 -15.50 5.55
C MET A 287 -9.61 -15.78 5.04
N HIS A 288 -9.80 -15.98 3.72
CA HIS A 288 -11.11 -16.30 3.16
C HIS A 288 -11.66 -17.66 3.64
N MET A 289 -10.79 -18.63 3.95
CA MET A 289 -11.24 -19.88 4.57
C MET A 289 -11.70 -19.65 6.02
N LEU A 290 -10.97 -18.84 6.78
CA LEU A 290 -11.31 -18.51 8.17
C LEU A 290 -12.58 -17.67 8.30
N THR A 291 -12.85 -16.80 7.34
CA THR A 291 -14.05 -15.94 7.32
C THR A 291 -15.27 -16.62 6.69
N GLY A 292 -15.17 -17.89 6.29
CA GLY A 292 -16.27 -18.64 5.66
C GLY A 292 -16.59 -18.18 4.23
N LEU A 293 -15.70 -17.43 3.57
CA LEU A 293 -15.84 -17.02 2.16
C LEU A 293 -15.41 -18.13 1.19
N ASN A 294 -14.46 -18.99 1.59
CA ASN A 294 -13.97 -20.11 0.80
C ASN A 294 -13.91 -21.37 1.65
N GLN A 295 -14.33 -22.50 1.07
CA GLN A 295 -14.17 -23.79 1.74
C GLN A 295 -12.73 -24.31 1.61
N PRO A 296 -12.13 -24.86 2.68
CA PRO A 296 -10.85 -25.56 2.60
C PRO A 296 -10.98 -26.85 1.77
N THR A 297 -9.88 -27.24 1.11
CA THR A 297 -9.79 -28.54 0.44
C THR A 297 -9.65 -29.66 1.46
N SER A 298 -8.84 -29.45 2.50
CA SER A 298 -8.69 -30.37 3.65
C SER A 298 -8.26 -29.61 4.91
N GLY A 299 -8.16 -30.29 6.03
CA GLY A 299 -7.88 -29.71 7.33
C GLY A 299 -9.13 -29.27 8.07
N THR A 300 -8.93 -28.75 9.28
CA THR A 300 -10.00 -28.31 10.19
C THR A 300 -9.65 -26.97 10.82
N GLY A 301 -10.63 -26.26 11.30
CA GLY A 301 -10.42 -25.03 12.07
C GLY A 301 -11.71 -24.50 12.67
N THR A 302 -11.57 -23.67 13.69
CA THR A 302 -12.65 -22.93 14.31
C THR A 302 -12.34 -21.46 14.39
N VAL A 303 -13.36 -20.62 14.25
CA VAL A 303 -13.29 -19.17 14.43
C VAL A 303 -14.46 -18.73 15.30
N ALA A 304 -14.16 -18.02 16.39
CA ALA A 304 -15.15 -17.61 17.38
C ALA A 304 -16.01 -18.81 17.91
N GLY A 305 -15.43 -20.03 17.96
CA GLY A 305 -16.09 -21.24 18.38
C GLY A 305 -16.88 -21.98 17.30
N TYR A 306 -16.93 -21.45 16.07
CA TYR A 306 -17.67 -22.04 14.94
C TYR A 306 -16.74 -22.74 13.95
N ASP A 307 -17.15 -23.88 13.42
CA ASP A 307 -16.40 -24.68 12.45
C ASP A 307 -16.38 -24.03 11.07
N ILE A 308 -15.16 -23.82 10.49
CA ILE A 308 -14.94 -23.15 9.20
C ILE A 308 -15.46 -23.93 7.98
N ARG A 309 -15.88 -25.17 8.12
CA ARG A 309 -16.37 -26.02 7.01
C ARG A 309 -17.90 -26.10 6.96
N THR A 310 -18.56 -25.95 8.10
CA THR A 310 -19.99 -26.22 8.24
C THR A 310 -20.81 -25.05 8.74
N GLN A 311 -20.18 -24.07 9.44
CA GLN A 311 -20.89 -22.97 10.12
C GLN A 311 -20.49 -21.59 9.57
N HIS A 312 -20.53 -21.43 8.25
CA HIS A 312 -20.08 -20.21 7.56
C HIS A 312 -20.92 -18.99 7.92
N GLU A 313 -22.24 -19.15 8.05
CA GLU A 313 -23.14 -18.02 8.33
C GLU A 313 -22.99 -17.56 9.78
N GLU A 314 -22.79 -18.49 10.70
CA GLU A 314 -22.51 -18.19 12.10
C GLU A 314 -21.19 -17.42 12.25
N ILE A 315 -20.14 -17.85 11.53
CA ILE A 315 -18.87 -17.14 11.51
C ILE A 315 -19.08 -15.70 11.04
N LYS A 316 -19.73 -15.49 9.89
CA LYS A 316 -19.95 -14.15 9.32
C LYS A 316 -20.71 -13.20 10.26
N GLN A 317 -21.61 -13.73 11.09
CA GLN A 317 -22.37 -12.93 12.05
C GLN A 317 -21.55 -12.51 13.28
N HIS A 318 -20.47 -13.24 13.60
CA HIS A 318 -19.68 -13.05 14.83
C HIS A 318 -18.30 -12.45 14.59
N ILE A 319 -17.94 -12.18 13.33
CA ILE A 319 -16.67 -11.56 12.96
C ILE A 319 -16.87 -10.17 12.36
N GLY A 320 -15.87 -9.31 12.49
CA GLY A 320 -15.70 -8.14 11.65
C GLY A 320 -14.78 -8.48 10.47
N TYR A 321 -15.01 -7.86 9.31
CA TYR A 321 -14.16 -8.07 8.14
C TYR A 321 -13.92 -6.75 7.39
N MET A 322 -12.66 -6.43 7.16
CA MET A 322 -12.23 -5.34 6.29
C MET A 322 -11.38 -5.89 5.16
N SER A 323 -11.90 -5.84 3.93
CA SER A 323 -11.19 -6.34 2.75
C SER A 323 -10.14 -5.35 2.24
N GLN A 324 -9.15 -5.85 1.51
CA GLN A 324 -8.10 -5.06 0.85
C GLN A 324 -8.67 -4.01 -0.11
N LYS A 325 -9.71 -4.37 -0.88
CA LYS A 325 -10.45 -3.40 -1.68
C LYS A 325 -11.44 -2.67 -0.76
N PHE A 326 -11.48 -1.35 -0.91
CA PHE A 326 -12.39 -0.51 -0.13
C PHE A 326 -13.82 -1.07 -0.13
N SER A 327 -14.34 -1.42 1.06
CA SER A 327 -15.60 -2.15 1.23
C SER A 327 -16.82 -1.25 1.47
N LEU A 328 -16.63 0.06 1.68
CA LEU A 328 -17.73 1.00 1.86
C LEU A 328 -18.27 1.51 0.52
N TYR A 329 -19.53 1.85 0.49
CA TYR A 329 -20.18 2.41 -0.71
C TYR A 329 -19.81 3.89 -0.87
N GLU A 330 -19.10 4.22 -1.94
CA GLU A 330 -18.59 5.57 -2.20
C GLU A 330 -19.72 6.59 -2.48
N ASP A 331 -20.85 6.13 -3.00
CA ASP A 331 -22.05 6.94 -3.31
C ASP A 331 -22.97 7.15 -2.11
N LEU A 332 -22.68 6.53 -0.97
CA LEU A 332 -23.39 6.75 0.28
C LEU A 332 -22.61 7.69 1.19
N THR A 333 -23.34 8.40 2.04
CA THR A 333 -22.74 9.24 3.09
C THR A 333 -22.10 8.38 4.18
N VAL A 334 -21.28 9.02 5.04
CA VAL A 334 -20.69 8.37 6.21
C VAL A 334 -21.75 7.71 7.08
N SER A 335 -22.82 8.43 7.43
CA SER A 335 -23.89 7.90 8.28
C SER A 335 -24.71 6.79 7.62
N GLU A 336 -24.94 6.87 6.32
CA GLU A 336 -25.65 5.84 5.57
C GLU A 336 -24.84 4.55 5.48
N ASN A 337 -23.51 4.62 5.26
CA ASN A 337 -22.64 3.45 5.32
C ASN A 337 -22.68 2.77 6.70
N ILE A 338 -22.53 3.55 7.80
CA ILE A 338 -22.60 3.00 9.15
C ILE A 338 -23.94 2.29 9.37
N ARG A 339 -25.06 2.95 9.02
CA ARG A 339 -26.40 2.37 9.17
C ARG A 339 -26.59 1.11 8.36
N LEU A 340 -26.12 1.08 7.11
CA LEU A 340 -26.24 -0.08 6.23
C LEU A 340 -25.53 -1.29 6.83
N PHE A 341 -24.25 -1.14 7.19
CA PHE A 341 -23.48 -2.24 7.74
C PHE A 341 -24.00 -2.70 9.11
N ALA A 342 -24.35 -1.78 10.00
CA ALA A 342 -24.96 -2.11 11.28
C ALA A 342 -26.28 -2.87 11.10
N GLY A 343 -27.09 -2.51 10.11
CA GLY A 343 -28.32 -3.20 9.75
C GLY A 343 -28.08 -4.62 9.25
N ILE A 344 -27.01 -4.87 8.47
CA ILE A 344 -26.62 -6.22 8.02
C ILE A 344 -26.34 -7.14 9.22
N TYR A 345 -25.74 -6.61 10.30
CA TYR A 345 -25.51 -7.34 11.55
C TYR A 345 -26.72 -7.37 12.51
N GLY A 346 -27.90 -6.92 12.05
CA GLY A 346 -29.16 -7.02 12.81
C GLY A 346 -29.27 -6.07 13.99
N MET A 347 -28.47 -4.99 14.05
CA MET A 347 -28.55 -4.00 15.11
C MET A 347 -29.87 -3.20 15.06
N LYS A 348 -30.40 -2.81 16.21
CA LYS A 348 -31.63 -1.98 16.31
C LYS A 348 -31.33 -0.54 15.96
N ASP A 349 -32.28 0.13 15.31
CA ASP A 349 -32.12 1.54 14.84
C ASP A 349 -31.72 2.53 15.96
N ASP A 350 -32.24 2.37 17.19
CA ASP A 350 -31.90 3.24 18.30
C ASP A 350 -30.44 3.07 18.76
N ASP A 351 -29.94 1.83 18.80
CA ASP A 351 -28.55 1.53 19.11
C ASP A 351 -27.63 2.04 18.00
N ILE A 352 -28.04 1.88 16.74
CA ILE A 352 -27.28 2.39 15.59
C ILE A 352 -27.11 3.91 15.71
N ARG A 353 -28.18 4.66 15.99
CA ARG A 353 -28.12 6.12 16.12
C ARG A 353 -27.17 6.55 17.23
N ARG A 354 -27.34 6.01 18.44
CA ARG A 354 -26.48 6.35 19.58
C ARG A 354 -25.01 6.03 19.32
N LYS A 355 -24.70 4.80 18.90
CA LYS A 355 -23.32 4.38 18.60
C LYS A 355 -22.71 5.14 17.41
N THR A 356 -23.51 5.57 16.43
CA THR A 356 -23.03 6.38 15.30
C THR A 356 -22.51 7.73 15.77
N ASP A 357 -23.26 8.42 16.63
CA ASP A 357 -22.83 9.74 17.13
C ASP A 357 -21.56 9.60 17.99
N GLU A 358 -21.49 8.59 18.87
CA GLU A 358 -20.28 8.26 19.67
C GLU A 358 -19.05 7.94 18.77
N LEU A 359 -19.26 7.18 17.69
CA LEU A 359 -18.20 6.84 16.74
C LEU A 359 -17.69 8.06 15.98
N LEU A 360 -18.60 8.91 15.48
CA LEU A 360 -18.24 10.11 14.73
C LEU A 360 -17.49 11.13 15.60
N GLU A 361 -17.86 11.26 16.88
CA GLU A 361 -17.14 12.10 17.83
C GLU A 361 -15.72 11.57 18.06
N ARG A 362 -15.56 10.26 18.32
CA ARG A 362 -14.26 9.60 18.52
C ARG A 362 -13.34 9.74 17.31
N LEU A 363 -13.87 9.59 16.10
CA LEU A 363 -13.11 9.74 14.85
C LEU A 363 -12.89 11.22 14.45
N ARG A 364 -13.55 12.18 15.12
CA ARG A 364 -13.61 13.59 14.75
C ARG A 364 -14.26 13.80 13.37
N PHE A 365 -15.27 13.02 13.06
CA PHE A 365 -16.00 13.02 11.79
C PHE A 365 -17.40 13.65 11.90
N THR A 366 -17.75 14.28 13.01
CA THR A 366 -19.08 14.83 13.26
C THR A 366 -19.54 15.79 12.17
N GLU A 367 -18.64 16.67 11.69
CA GLU A 367 -18.95 17.61 10.60
C GLU A 367 -19.07 16.93 9.22
N HIS A 368 -18.50 15.73 9.07
CA HIS A 368 -18.49 14.94 7.83
C HIS A 368 -19.58 13.86 7.78
N LYS A 369 -20.51 13.86 8.73
CA LYS A 369 -21.59 12.84 8.86
C LYS A 369 -22.38 12.65 7.56
N HIS A 370 -22.59 13.73 6.80
CA HIS A 370 -23.38 13.78 5.58
C HIS A 370 -22.52 13.87 4.30
N ASP A 371 -21.19 13.83 4.41
CA ASP A 371 -20.33 13.81 3.25
C ASP A 371 -20.35 12.42 2.59
N LEU A 372 -20.28 12.39 1.25
CA LEU A 372 -20.14 11.14 0.52
C LEU A 372 -18.79 10.49 0.84
N VAL A 373 -18.80 9.20 1.12
CA VAL A 373 -17.57 8.46 1.41
C VAL A 373 -16.57 8.56 0.25
N GLY A 374 -17.04 8.62 -1.01
CA GLY A 374 -16.20 8.82 -2.18
C GLY A 374 -15.35 10.08 -2.13
N SER A 375 -15.80 11.15 -1.45
CA SER A 375 -15.10 12.43 -1.34
C SER A 375 -14.02 12.47 -0.25
N LEU A 376 -14.00 11.49 0.68
CA LEU A 376 -13.07 11.46 1.79
C LEU A 376 -11.64 11.08 1.35
N PRO A 377 -10.60 11.61 2.00
CA PRO A 377 -9.23 11.13 1.86
C PRO A 377 -9.10 9.63 2.17
N LEU A 378 -8.14 8.94 1.53
CA LEU A 378 -7.98 7.48 1.67
C LEU A 378 -7.84 7.04 3.14
N GLY A 379 -6.99 7.69 3.92
CA GLY A 379 -6.80 7.36 5.33
C GLY A 379 -8.06 7.52 6.19
N TRP A 380 -8.94 8.47 5.83
CA TRP A 380 -10.23 8.64 6.49
C TRP A 380 -11.20 7.51 6.12
N LYS A 381 -11.23 7.15 4.85
CA LYS A 381 -11.98 5.99 4.36
C LYS A 381 -11.59 4.72 5.11
N GLN A 382 -10.29 4.49 5.29
CA GLN A 382 -9.79 3.30 6.00
C GLN A 382 -10.19 3.30 7.49
N LYS A 383 -10.03 4.44 8.19
CA LYS A 383 -10.49 4.55 9.58
C LYS A 383 -11.99 4.29 9.72
N LEU A 384 -12.78 4.80 8.79
CA LEU A 384 -14.23 4.55 8.76
C LEU A 384 -14.52 3.07 8.50
N ALA A 385 -13.87 2.46 7.50
CA ALA A 385 -14.07 1.05 7.15
C ALA A 385 -13.73 0.11 8.32
N PHE A 386 -12.59 0.36 8.99
CA PHE A 386 -12.24 -0.38 10.20
C PHE A 386 -13.30 -0.20 11.30
N SER A 387 -13.70 1.04 11.59
CA SER A 387 -14.65 1.32 12.64
C SER A 387 -16.03 0.70 12.36
N VAL A 388 -16.44 0.67 11.10
CA VAL A 388 -17.67 -0.02 10.65
C VAL A 388 -17.54 -1.54 10.81
N SER A 389 -16.37 -2.12 10.50
CA SER A 389 -16.15 -3.57 10.64
C SER A 389 -16.24 -4.09 12.08
N ILE A 390 -16.00 -3.21 13.07
CA ILE A 390 -16.10 -3.55 14.50
C ILE A 390 -17.32 -2.92 15.19
N PHE A 391 -18.22 -2.28 14.45
CA PHE A 391 -19.33 -1.50 15.01
C PHE A 391 -20.35 -2.35 15.81
N HIS A 392 -20.51 -3.61 15.42
CA HIS A 392 -21.35 -4.61 16.11
C HIS A 392 -20.64 -5.33 17.25
N GLU A 393 -19.39 -4.91 17.60
CA GLU A 393 -18.57 -5.46 18.69
C GLU A 393 -18.29 -6.97 18.53
N PRO A 394 -17.69 -7.40 17.41
CA PRO A 394 -17.36 -8.81 17.19
C PRO A 394 -16.26 -9.30 18.13
N GLY A 395 -16.22 -10.62 18.41
CA GLY A 395 -15.12 -11.23 19.16
C GLY A 395 -13.78 -11.26 18.39
N VAL A 396 -13.85 -11.26 17.06
CA VAL A 396 -12.69 -11.30 16.14
C VAL A 396 -12.92 -10.36 14.98
N VAL A 397 -11.88 -9.61 14.59
CA VAL A 397 -11.89 -8.82 13.35
C VAL A 397 -10.75 -9.26 12.43
N PHE A 398 -11.06 -9.45 11.16
CA PHE A 398 -10.12 -9.76 10.09
C PHE A 398 -9.86 -8.52 9.25
N LEU A 399 -8.58 -8.14 9.08
CA LEU A 399 -8.13 -6.97 8.34
C LEU A 399 -7.19 -7.42 7.22
N ASP A 400 -7.61 -7.26 5.96
CA ASP A 400 -6.81 -7.65 4.80
C ASP A 400 -6.06 -6.43 4.24
N GLU A 401 -4.77 -6.34 4.54
CA GLU A 401 -3.87 -5.24 4.15
C GLU A 401 -4.46 -3.84 4.41
N PRO A 402 -4.92 -3.56 5.65
CA PRO A 402 -5.79 -2.42 5.94
C PRO A 402 -5.12 -1.05 5.77
N THR A 403 -3.80 -1.00 5.78
CA THR A 403 -2.97 0.22 5.70
C THR A 403 -2.32 0.40 4.33
N GLY A 404 -2.74 -0.40 3.33
CA GLY A 404 -2.21 -0.31 1.98
C GLY A 404 -2.40 1.08 1.36
N GLY A 405 -1.30 1.69 0.90
CA GLY A 405 -1.32 2.97 0.18
C GLY A 405 -1.52 4.21 1.02
N VAL A 406 -1.42 4.15 2.35
CA VAL A 406 -1.46 5.34 3.22
C VAL A 406 -0.07 5.74 3.71
N ASP A 407 0.08 7.03 3.98
CA ASP A 407 1.30 7.59 4.53
C ASP A 407 1.62 7.07 5.96
N PRO A 408 2.88 7.15 6.42
CA PRO A 408 3.28 6.61 7.72
C PRO A 408 2.51 7.20 8.92
N ALA A 409 2.14 8.49 8.88
CA ALA A 409 1.42 9.13 9.98
C ALA A 409 -0.03 8.60 10.06
N THR A 410 -0.70 8.48 8.92
CA THR A 410 -2.05 7.89 8.81
C THR A 410 -2.04 6.40 9.21
N ARG A 411 -1.01 5.64 8.78
CA ARG A 411 -0.81 4.24 9.17
C ARG A 411 -0.73 4.09 10.69
N ARG A 412 0.06 4.93 11.34
CA ARG A 412 0.16 4.91 12.80
C ARG A 412 -1.17 5.16 13.49
N GLN A 413 -1.91 6.20 13.07
CA GLN A 413 -3.23 6.49 13.62
C GLN A 413 -4.22 5.33 13.43
N PHE A 414 -4.05 4.56 12.36
CA PHE A 414 -4.82 3.35 12.14
C PHE A 414 -4.45 2.25 13.15
N TRP A 415 -3.16 2.07 13.42
CA TRP A 415 -2.70 1.12 14.45
C TRP A 415 -3.16 1.51 15.87
N GLU A 416 -3.29 2.80 16.17
CA GLU A 416 -3.92 3.26 17.42
C GLU A 416 -5.36 2.74 17.56
N LEU A 417 -6.14 2.76 16.48
CA LEU A 417 -7.49 2.20 16.48
C LEU A 417 -7.50 0.67 16.67
N ILE A 418 -6.51 -0.03 16.09
CA ILE A 418 -6.35 -1.48 16.30
C ILE A 418 -6.07 -1.78 17.79
N TYR A 419 -5.15 -1.05 18.40
CA TYR A 419 -4.83 -1.20 19.82
C TYR A 419 -6.03 -0.90 20.72
N ASP A 420 -6.79 0.15 20.43
CA ASP A 420 -8.02 0.47 21.16
C ASP A 420 -9.06 -0.67 21.05
N ALA A 421 -9.15 -1.33 19.90
CA ALA A 421 -10.03 -2.47 19.71
C ALA A 421 -9.55 -3.68 20.51
N ALA A 422 -8.26 -3.98 20.47
CA ALA A 422 -7.67 -5.08 21.23
C ALA A 422 -7.78 -4.87 22.75
N ALA A 423 -7.58 -3.63 23.23
CA ALA A 423 -7.78 -3.27 24.64
C ALA A 423 -9.22 -3.48 25.12
N ARG A 424 -10.21 -3.44 24.21
CA ARG A 424 -11.62 -3.75 24.49
C ARG A 424 -11.93 -5.26 24.38
N GLY A 425 -10.90 -6.11 24.15
CA GLY A 425 -11.03 -7.56 24.08
C GLY A 425 -11.37 -8.12 22.68
N ILE A 426 -11.36 -7.29 21.62
CA ILE A 426 -11.52 -7.75 20.25
C ILE A 426 -10.18 -8.36 19.78
N THR A 427 -10.22 -9.62 19.33
CA THR A 427 -9.05 -10.25 18.71
C THR A 427 -8.87 -9.72 17.30
N VAL A 428 -7.65 -9.32 16.95
CA VAL A 428 -7.35 -8.74 15.63
C VAL A 428 -6.46 -9.69 14.84
N PHE A 429 -6.97 -10.15 13.70
CA PHE A 429 -6.19 -10.89 12.71
C PHE A 429 -5.90 -9.95 11.52
N VAL A 430 -4.65 -9.56 11.33
CA VAL A 430 -4.25 -8.61 10.30
C VAL A 430 -3.30 -9.24 9.30
N THR A 431 -3.62 -9.16 8.01
CA THR A 431 -2.65 -9.47 6.96
C THR A 431 -1.91 -8.21 6.56
N THR A 432 -0.61 -8.32 6.35
CA THR A 432 0.19 -7.22 5.81
C THR A 432 1.39 -7.76 5.03
N HIS A 433 1.88 -6.94 4.12
CA HIS A 433 3.18 -7.12 3.47
C HIS A 433 4.20 -6.08 3.96
N TYR A 434 3.82 -5.21 4.90
CA TYR A 434 4.69 -4.24 5.55
C TYR A 434 5.37 -4.88 6.75
N MET A 435 6.68 -5.06 6.69
CA MET A 435 7.41 -5.74 7.75
C MET A 435 7.59 -4.89 9.01
N ASP A 436 7.55 -3.56 8.88
CA ASP A 436 7.51 -2.63 10.00
C ASP A 436 6.23 -2.78 10.84
N GLU A 437 5.11 -3.17 10.22
CA GLU A 437 3.86 -3.46 10.95
C GLU A 437 3.92 -4.73 11.79
N ALA A 438 4.83 -5.65 11.48
CA ALA A 438 5.07 -6.83 12.30
C ALA A 438 5.42 -6.48 13.75
N GLU A 439 6.16 -5.37 13.96
CA GLU A 439 6.57 -4.90 15.30
C GLU A 439 5.38 -4.44 16.15
N TYR A 440 4.23 -4.16 15.54
CA TYR A 440 3.00 -3.77 16.21
C TYR A 440 2.15 -4.96 16.67
N CYS A 441 2.45 -6.17 16.18
CA CYS A 441 1.70 -7.37 16.52
C CYS A 441 2.26 -8.06 17.77
N ASP A 442 1.38 -8.76 18.52
CA ASP A 442 1.79 -9.59 19.65
C ASP A 442 2.55 -10.83 19.19
N ARG A 443 1.98 -11.52 18.18
CA ARG A 443 2.59 -12.65 17.48
C ARG A 443 2.35 -12.52 15.99
N ILE A 444 3.26 -13.11 15.24
CA ILE A 444 3.21 -13.10 13.79
C ILE A 444 3.46 -14.50 13.21
N SER A 445 2.82 -14.74 12.09
CA SER A 445 3.09 -15.87 11.19
C SER A 445 3.65 -15.33 9.88
N ILE A 446 4.77 -15.86 9.41
CA ILE A 446 5.36 -15.54 8.11
C ILE A 446 5.04 -16.65 7.14
N MET A 447 4.25 -16.31 6.12
CA MET A 447 3.82 -17.23 5.08
C MET A 447 4.69 -17.07 3.82
N VAL A 448 5.24 -18.18 3.35
CA VAL A 448 6.02 -18.26 2.10
C VAL A 448 5.55 -19.48 1.31
N ASP A 449 5.23 -19.30 0.04
CA ASP A 449 4.79 -20.37 -0.90
C ASP A 449 3.68 -21.28 -0.33
N GLY A 450 2.67 -20.67 0.29
CA GLY A 450 1.53 -21.40 0.85
C GLY A 450 1.74 -22.02 2.22
N LYS A 451 2.95 -21.96 2.81
CA LYS A 451 3.32 -22.56 4.09
C LYS A 451 3.68 -21.54 5.15
N ILE A 452 3.47 -21.85 6.40
CA ILE A 452 3.99 -21.07 7.53
C ILE A 452 5.48 -21.42 7.71
N SER A 453 6.35 -20.49 7.34
CA SER A 453 7.81 -20.64 7.48
C SER A 453 8.33 -20.27 8.87
N ALA A 454 7.62 -19.38 9.56
CA ALA A 454 7.95 -18.98 10.93
C ALA A 454 6.69 -18.49 11.67
N LEU A 455 6.66 -18.73 12.99
CA LEU A 455 5.60 -18.27 13.90
C LEU A 455 6.23 -17.97 15.25
N GLY A 456 5.90 -16.82 15.84
CA GLY A 456 6.42 -16.37 17.14
C GLY A 456 6.18 -14.87 17.35
N THR A 457 6.70 -14.31 18.43
CA THR A 457 6.75 -12.86 18.62
C THR A 457 7.81 -12.23 17.70
N PRO A 458 7.71 -10.95 17.34
CA PRO A 458 8.74 -10.28 16.51
C PRO A 458 10.15 -10.45 17.10
N ASP A 459 10.31 -10.26 18.42
CA ASP A 459 11.61 -10.38 19.09
C ASP A 459 12.15 -11.81 19.11
N GLU A 460 11.28 -12.81 19.27
CA GLU A 460 11.68 -14.23 19.16
C GLU A 460 12.19 -14.55 17.77
N LEU A 461 11.52 -14.07 16.74
CA LEU A 461 11.90 -14.33 15.34
C LEU A 461 13.19 -13.62 14.97
N LYS A 462 13.38 -12.35 15.35
CA LYS A 462 14.66 -11.63 15.16
C LYS A 462 15.83 -12.39 15.81
N ARG A 463 15.65 -12.86 17.05
CA ARG A 463 16.68 -13.66 17.76
C ARG A 463 16.91 -15.01 17.09
N ARG A 464 15.83 -15.74 16.73
CA ARG A 464 15.92 -17.08 16.12
C ARG A 464 16.67 -17.08 14.79
N PHE A 465 16.47 -16.06 13.98
CA PHE A 465 17.09 -15.94 12.64
C PHE A 465 18.34 -15.05 12.63
N HIS A 466 18.77 -14.54 13.81
CA HIS A 466 19.93 -13.66 13.95
C HIS A 466 19.86 -12.43 13.04
N GLN A 467 18.69 -11.81 12.91
CA GLN A 467 18.45 -10.66 12.07
C GLN A 467 18.14 -9.40 12.89
N PRO A 468 18.53 -8.20 12.42
CA PRO A 468 18.34 -6.94 13.15
C PRO A 468 16.88 -6.48 13.22
N ASP A 469 16.08 -6.81 12.21
CA ASP A 469 14.69 -6.39 12.05
C ASP A 469 13.86 -7.41 11.26
N MET A 470 12.57 -7.15 11.14
CA MET A 470 11.63 -8.07 10.49
C MET A 470 11.75 -8.09 8.96
N ASP A 471 12.23 -7.01 8.33
CA ASP A 471 12.53 -7.00 6.89
C ASP A 471 13.64 -7.99 6.52
N HIS A 472 14.69 -8.04 7.34
CA HIS A 472 15.77 -8.99 7.16
C HIS A 472 15.33 -10.44 7.45
N VAL A 473 14.50 -10.66 8.48
CA VAL A 473 13.90 -11.99 8.75
C VAL A 473 13.09 -12.48 7.55
N PHE A 474 12.21 -11.62 7.03
CA PHE A 474 11.37 -11.96 5.88
C PHE A 474 12.21 -12.24 4.63
N THR A 475 13.16 -11.36 4.31
CA THR A 475 14.04 -11.52 3.15
C THR A 475 14.87 -12.82 3.24
N TYR A 476 15.34 -13.17 4.43
CA TYR A 476 16.05 -14.42 4.67
C TYR A 476 15.16 -15.64 4.38
N LEU A 477 13.95 -15.67 4.91
CA LEU A 477 12.99 -16.78 4.71
C LEU A 477 12.52 -16.86 3.26
N ALA A 478 12.23 -15.75 2.62
CA ALA A 478 11.78 -15.69 1.22
C ALA A 478 12.85 -16.20 0.25
N ARG A 479 14.13 -15.96 0.52
CA ARG A 479 15.24 -16.47 -0.29
C ARG A 479 15.49 -17.97 -0.15
N GLN A 480 15.10 -18.57 1.00
CA GLN A 480 15.23 -20.01 1.21
C GLN A 480 14.10 -20.81 0.55
N ALA A 481 13.00 -20.16 0.26
CA ALA A 481 11.89 -20.81 -0.43
C ALA A 481 12.26 -20.99 -1.91
N THR A 482 12.55 -22.22 -2.27
CA THR A 482 12.68 -22.61 -3.69
C THR A 482 11.27 -22.72 -4.26
N ARG A 483 10.79 -21.67 -4.93
CA ARG A 483 9.68 -21.86 -5.86
C ARG A 483 10.18 -22.75 -6.98
N SER A 484 9.57 -23.93 -7.13
CA SER A 484 9.58 -24.62 -8.41
C SER A 484 8.99 -23.63 -9.42
N SER A 485 9.87 -23.10 -10.28
CA SER A 485 9.48 -22.24 -11.40
C SER A 485 8.57 -23.03 -12.32
N ASP A 486 7.29 -22.71 -12.32
CA ASP A 486 6.37 -22.96 -13.43
C ASP A 486 6.37 -21.79 -14.40
#